data_ff0faead5e06f5844ebea262d07bc1fb
#
_entry.id   ff0faead5e06f5844ebea262d07bc1fb
#
_cell.length_a   1.000
_cell.length_b   1.000
_cell.length_c   1.000
_cell.angle_alpha   90.00
_cell.angle_beta   90.00
_cell.angle_gamma   90.00
#
_symmetry.space_group_name_H-M   'P 1'
#
loop_
_entity.id
_entity.type
_entity.pdbx_description
1 polymer ?
#
loop_
_entity_poly.entity_id
_entity_poly.type
_entity_poly.pdbx_seq_one_letter_code
_entity_poly.pdbx_strand_id
1 'polypeptide(L)'
;MSDAILQVRDLSKNFGGLAAVDNVDLEVRVGELHAVIGPNGAGKTTLINLLSGDLPASSGRITFHGNDISRLAPEKRARLGIGRSYQKTNIFLGFSVLENCRLAAQSREPRPMNWLRDARSYIGVMGQARRALDAVGLAERADDVALALSHGEQRQLEIAMCLATAPSLLLLDEPLAGMGLEESLKMVELIGGLADNHAVLLIEHDMDAVFQLAKLLTVMVDGKVLASGAPEDIRANRQVQAAYLGSDEELP
;
A
#
# COMPACT_ATOMS: atom_id res chain seq x y z
N MET A 1 -25.89 -3.16 -1.27
CA MET A 1 -25.00 -1.99 -1.41
C MET A 1 -23.58 -2.53 -1.30
N SER A 2 -22.69 -2.14 -2.18
CA SER A 2 -21.30 -2.67 -2.20
C SER A 2 -20.56 -2.19 -0.94
N ASP A 3 -20.04 -3.13 -0.12
CA ASP A 3 -19.20 -2.83 1.05
C ASP A 3 -17.78 -2.40 0.66
N ALA A 4 -17.57 -2.03 -0.62
CA ALA A 4 -16.30 -1.61 -1.13
C ALA A 4 -15.92 -0.22 -0.61
N ILE A 5 -14.77 -0.13 0.05
CA ILE A 5 -14.21 1.14 0.56
C ILE A 5 -13.57 1.95 -0.57
N LEU A 6 -12.95 1.26 -1.55
CA LEU A 6 -12.38 1.84 -2.76
C LEU A 6 -13.07 1.23 -3.98
N GLN A 7 -13.48 2.08 -4.91
CA GLN A 7 -14.01 1.67 -6.21
C GLN A 7 -13.31 2.45 -7.31
N VAL A 8 -12.90 1.74 -8.32
CA VAL A 8 -12.24 2.26 -9.53
C VAL A 8 -13.07 1.86 -10.72
N ARG A 9 -13.38 2.80 -11.61
CA ARG A 9 -14.18 2.56 -12.82
C ARG A 9 -13.54 3.22 -14.03
N ASP A 10 -13.37 2.44 -15.10
CA ASP A 10 -12.82 2.87 -16.41
C ASP A 10 -11.52 3.69 -16.27
N LEU A 11 -10.69 3.37 -15.26
CA LEU A 11 -9.50 4.15 -14.95
C LEU A 11 -8.45 3.97 -16.03
N SER A 12 -7.99 5.10 -16.59
CA SER A 12 -6.97 5.08 -17.63
C SER A 12 -5.90 6.15 -17.42
N LYS A 13 -4.68 5.79 -17.83
CA LYS A 13 -3.52 6.70 -17.83
C LYS A 13 -2.71 6.52 -19.09
N ASN A 14 -2.63 7.61 -19.86
CA ASN A 14 -1.83 7.68 -21.08
C ASN A 14 -0.59 8.54 -20.87
N PHE A 15 0.55 8.08 -21.37
CA PHE A 15 1.78 8.85 -21.50
C PHE A 15 2.10 8.99 -23.00
N GLY A 16 1.68 10.10 -23.61
CA GLY A 16 1.73 10.25 -25.07
C GLY A 16 0.88 9.16 -25.74
N GLY A 17 1.50 8.34 -26.58
CA GLY A 17 0.84 7.24 -27.30
C GLY A 17 0.74 5.92 -26.50
N LEU A 18 1.35 5.83 -25.31
CA LEU A 18 1.35 4.61 -24.48
C LEU A 18 0.24 4.68 -23.43
N ALA A 19 -0.69 3.72 -23.47
CA ALA A 19 -1.65 3.50 -22.40
C ALA A 19 -1.02 2.63 -21.32
N ALA A 20 -0.54 3.24 -20.24
CA ALA A 20 0.08 2.53 -19.12
C ALA A 20 -0.94 1.90 -18.17
N VAL A 21 -2.17 2.43 -18.13
CA VAL A 21 -3.36 1.85 -17.50
C VAL A 21 -4.51 2.13 -18.46
N ASP A 22 -5.29 1.11 -18.79
CA ASP A 22 -6.33 1.18 -19.84
C ASP A 22 -7.63 0.51 -19.37
N ASN A 23 -8.62 1.34 -19.05
CA ASN A 23 -9.97 0.95 -18.61
C ASN A 23 -9.97 -0.07 -17.46
N VAL A 24 -9.20 0.21 -16.41
CA VAL A 24 -9.12 -0.66 -15.24
C VAL A 24 -10.30 -0.42 -14.30
N ASP A 25 -11.00 -1.51 -13.98
CA ASP A 25 -11.99 -1.60 -12.91
C ASP A 25 -11.42 -2.40 -11.74
N LEU A 26 -11.62 -1.90 -10.51
CA LEU A 26 -11.13 -2.55 -9.30
C LEU A 26 -11.98 -2.14 -8.09
N GLU A 27 -12.21 -3.07 -7.18
CA GLU A 27 -12.86 -2.81 -5.89
C GLU A 27 -12.00 -3.38 -4.76
N VAL A 28 -11.92 -2.66 -3.64
CA VAL A 28 -11.28 -3.14 -2.41
C VAL A 28 -12.25 -2.98 -1.26
N ARG A 29 -12.36 -4.01 -0.41
CA ARG A 29 -13.29 -4.04 0.74
C ARG A 29 -12.52 -4.02 2.05
N VAL A 30 -13.18 -3.55 3.11
CA VAL A 30 -12.63 -3.64 4.46
C VAL A 30 -12.49 -5.11 4.87
N GLY A 31 -11.39 -5.44 5.55
CA GLY A 31 -11.10 -6.84 5.93
C GLY A 31 -10.69 -7.73 4.76
N GLU A 32 -10.31 -7.12 3.62
CA GLU A 32 -9.86 -7.82 2.43
C GLU A 32 -8.43 -7.40 2.07
N LEU A 33 -7.56 -8.37 1.85
CA LEU A 33 -6.29 -8.18 1.18
C LEU A 33 -6.50 -8.51 -0.29
N HIS A 34 -6.45 -7.47 -1.11
CA HIS A 34 -6.53 -7.56 -2.56
C HIS A 34 -5.13 -7.37 -3.14
N ALA A 35 -4.60 -8.39 -3.79
CA ALA A 35 -3.31 -8.29 -4.44
C ALA A 35 -3.46 -7.98 -5.94
N VAL A 36 -2.54 -7.17 -6.46
CA VAL A 36 -2.41 -6.88 -7.89
C VAL A 36 -1.06 -7.38 -8.36
N ILE A 37 -1.06 -8.32 -9.28
CA ILE A 37 0.12 -8.94 -9.85
C ILE A 37 0.18 -8.71 -11.37
N GLY A 38 1.30 -9.07 -11.97
CA GLY A 38 1.50 -8.99 -13.42
C GLY A 38 2.98 -8.81 -13.76
N PRO A 39 3.38 -9.05 -15.00
CA PRO A 39 4.76 -8.92 -15.44
C PRO A 39 5.28 -7.47 -15.29
N ASN A 40 6.60 -7.31 -15.44
CA ASN A 40 7.22 -6.00 -15.44
C ASN A 40 6.64 -5.14 -16.59
N GLY A 41 6.33 -3.89 -16.29
CA GLY A 41 5.67 -3.00 -17.27
C GLY A 41 4.15 -3.15 -17.39
N ALA A 42 3.50 -4.08 -16.67
CA ALA A 42 2.05 -4.29 -16.72
C ALA A 42 1.19 -3.10 -16.24
N GLY A 43 1.80 -2.05 -15.66
CA GLY A 43 1.08 -0.85 -15.20
C GLY A 43 0.78 -0.81 -13.70
N LYS A 44 1.24 -1.78 -12.90
CA LYS A 44 0.98 -1.89 -11.45
C LYS A 44 1.39 -0.64 -10.66
N THR A 45 2.64 -0.20 -10.82
CA THR A 45 3.13 1.02 -10.16
C THR A 45 2.39 2.28 -10.65
N THR A 46 1.98 2.32 -11.92
CA THR A 46 1.13 3.40 -12.44
C THR A 46 -0.23 3.38 -11.76
N LEU A 47 -0.84 2.21 -11.61
CA LEU A 47 -2.14 2.07 -10.93
C LEU A 47 -2.06 2.59 -9.49
N ILE A 48 -1.08 2.15 -8.69
CA ILE A 48 -0.96 2.61 -7.29
C ILE A 48 -0.69 4.12 -7.20
N ASN A 49 0.08 4.70 -8.15
CA ASN A 49 0.30 6.15 -8.24
C ASN A 49 -1.00 6.91 -8.57
N LEU A 50 -1.88 6.33 -9.38
CA LEU A 50 -3.21 6.89 -9.66
C LEU A 50 -4.10 6.84 -8.41
N LEU A 51 -4.08 5.73 -7.67
CA LEU A 51 -4.88 5.54 -6.45
C LEU A 51 -4.44 6.44 -5.31
N SER A 52 -3.14 6.67 -5.14
CA SER A 52 -2.60 7.58 -4.11
C SER A 52 -2.73 9.06 -4.50
N GLY A 53 -2.92 9.37 -5.79
CA GLY A 53 -3.00 10.74 -6.32
C GLY A 53 -1.66 11.35 -6.71
N ASP A 54 -0.56 10.57 -6.67
CA ASP A 54 0.76 11.02 -7.13
C ASP A 54 0.80 11.22 -8.65
N LEU A 55 -0.11 10.55 -9.36
CA LEU A 55 -0.38 10.77 -10.78
C LEU A 55 -1.84 11.13 -11.01
N PRO A 56 -2.15 12.13 -11.85
CA PRO A 56 -3.50 12.39 -12.30
C PRO A 56 -3.90 11.36 -13.36
N ALA A 57 -5.13 10.84 -13.28
CA ALA A 57 -5.72 9.99 -14.29
C ALA A 57 -5.97 10.76 -15.60
N SER A 58 -5.92 10.07 -16.74
CA SER A 58 -6.35 10.62 -18.03
C SER A 58 -7.87 10.56 -18.16
N SER A 59 -8.51 9.48 -17.68
CA SER A 59 -9.96 9.30 -17.61
C SER A 59 -10.32 8.31 -16.51
N GLY A 60 -11.63 8.11 -16.29
CA GLY A 60 -12.17 7.21 -15.27
C GLY A 60 -12.43 7.88 -13.95
N ARG A 61 -12.85 7.08 -12.98
CA ARG A 61 -13.26 7.56 -11.66
C ARG A 61 -12.69 6.69 -10.55
N ILE A 62 -12.26 7.35 -9.47
CA ILE A 62 -11.84 6.72 -8.21
C ILE A 62 -12.77 7.23 -7.12
N THR A 63 -13.46 6.31 -6.45
CA THR A 63 -14.37 6.61 -5.35
C THR A 63 -13.85 5.97 -4.07
N PHE A 64 -13.77 6.73 -2.98
CA PHE A 64 -13.33 6.26 -1.67
C PHE A 64 -14.36 6.65 -0.60
N HIS A 65 -14.86 5.67 0.17
CA HIS A 65 -16.00 5.84 1.08
C HIS A 65 -17.19 6.53 0.40
N GLY A 66 -17.48 6.18 -0.86
CA GLY A 66 -18.58 6.77 -1.64
C GLY A 66 -18.31 8.17 -2.19
N ASN A 67 -17.18 8.80 -1.89
CA ASN A 67 -16.81 10.12 -2.37
C ASN A 67 -15.86 10.05 -3.56
N ASP A 68 -16.09 10.85 -4.58
CA ASP A 68 -15.18 10.96 -5.73
C ASP A 68 -13.87 11.65 -5.32
N ILE A 69 -12.77 10.93 -5.42
CA ILE A 69 -11.43 11.42 -5.11
C ILE A 69 -10.53 11.56 -6.34
N SER A 70 -11.06 11.36 -7.53
CA SER A 70 -10.30 11.26 -8.80
C SER A 70 -9.34 12.43 -9.02
N ARG A 71 -9.73 13.64 -8.56
CA ARG A 71 -8.95 14.89 -8.75
C ARG A 71 -8.31 15.41 -7.47
N LEU A 72 -8.37 14.64 -6.38
CA LEU A 72 -7.77 15.07 -5.11
C LEU A 72 -6.26 14.83 -5.12
N ALA A 73 -5.51 15.82 -4.60
CA ALA A 73 -4.08 15.71 -4.38
C ALA A 73 -3.76 14.66 -3.29
N PRO A 74 -2.53 14.08 -3.28
CA PRO A 74 -2.13 13.02 -2.36
C PRO A 74 -2.40 13.34 -0.88
N GLU A 75 -2.11 14.58 -0.45
CA GLU A 75 -2.28 14.99 0.95
C GLU A 75 -3.76 14.97 1.37
N LYS A 76 -4.67 15.26 0.44
CA LYS A 76 -6.11 15.21 0.70
C LYS A 76 -6.58 13.76 0.78
N ARG A 77 -6.09 12.86 -0.08
CA ARG A 77 -6.39 11.42 -0.03
C ARG A 77 -5.84 10.79 1.25
N ALA A 78 -4.61 11.14 1.64
CA ALA A 78 -4.03 10.70 2.90
C ALA A 78 -4.90 11.13 4.08
N ARG A 79 -5.39 12.38 4.11
CA ARG A 79 -6.31 12.88 5.15
C ARG A 79 -7.67 12.19 5.16
N LEU A 80 -8.13 11.63 4.05
CA LEU A 80 -9.35 10.83 3.99
C LEU A 80 -9.15 9.41 4.55
N GLY A 81 -7.89 8.95 4.69
CA GLY A 81 -7.57 7.64 5.26
C GLY A 81 -6.94 6.66 4.28
N ILE A 82 -6.28 7.14 3.22
CA ILE A 82 -5.46 6.31 2.34
C ILE A 82 -4.00 6.42 2.81
N GLY A 83 -3.45 5.34 3.37
CA GLY A 83 -2.02 5.19 3.67
C GLY A 83 -1.29 4.56 2.49
N ARG A 84 -0.08 5.01 2.21
CA ARG A 84 0.77 4.43 1.15
C ARG A 84 2.19 4.19 1.64
N SER A 85 2.73 2.98 1.40
CA SER A 85 4.16 2.73 1.39
C SER A 85 4.72 2.96 -0.01
N TYR A 86 6.00 3.29 -0.09
CA TYR A 86 6.68 3.54 -1.36
C TYR A 86 7.71 2.46 -1.65
N GLN A 87 7.97 2.16 -2.91
CA GLN A 87 8.99 1.19 -3.33
C GLN A 87 10.38 1.54 -2.76
N LYS A 88 10.73 2.83 -2.69
CA LYS A 88 11.92 3.29 -1.97
C LYS A 88 11.52 3.71 -0.57
N THR A 89 12.19 3.15 0.43
CA THR A 89 11.95 3.47 1.84
C THR A 89 12.03 4.97 2.09
N ASN A 90 10.95 5.56 2.58
CA ASN A 90 10.81 7.00 2.77
C ASN A 90 10.69 7.33 4.27
N ILE A 91 11.80 7.16 4.99
CA ILE A 91 11.91 7.41 6.42
C ILE A 91 12.99 8.48 6.70
N PHE A 92 12.87 9.13 7.83
CA PHE A 92 13.87 10.10 8.32
C PHE A 92 14.97 9.35 9.07
N LEU A 93 16.03 8.96 8.39
CA LEU A 93 17.11 8.12 8.93
C LEU A 93 17.81 8.71 10.16
N GLY A 94 17.91 10.04 10.27
CA GLY A 94 18.53 10.73 11.40
C GLY A 94 17.61 10.92 12.61
N PHE A 95 16.33 10.53 12.51
CA PHE A 95 15.37 10.64 13.60
C PHE A 95 15.21 9.29 14.31
N SER A 96 14.69 9.31 15.54
CA SER A 96 14.33 8.06 16.20
C SER A 96 13.15 7.40 15.51
N VAL A 97 13.00 6.10 15.70
CA VAL A 97 11.90 5.29 15.23
C VAL A 97 10.55 5.88 15.66
N LEU A 98 10.43 6.27 16.93
CA LEU A 98 9.23 6.93 17.47
C LEU A 98 8.98 8.29 16.83
N GLU A 99 10.01 9.08 16.58
CA GLU A 99 9.87 10.43 16.01
C GLU A 99 9.39 10.37 14.55
N ASN A 100 9.80 9.36 13.78
CA ASN A 100 9.27 9.08 12.45
C ASN A 100 7.74 8.87 12.50
N CYS A 101 7.26 7.97 13.35
CA CYS A 101 5.83 7.70 13.51
C CYS A 101 5.07 8.91 14.10
N ARG A 102 5.70 9.67 15.04
CA ARG A 102 5.10 10.89 15.59
C ARG A 102 4.84 11.93 14.51
N LEU A 103 5.79 12.15 13.60
CA LEU A 103 5.62 13.09 12.49
C LEU A 103 4.47 12.66 11.57
N ALA A 104 4.38 11.37 11.26
CA ALA A 104 3.29 10.82 10.47
C ALA A 104 1.93 11.04 11.17
N ALA A 105 1.82 10.69 12.45
CA ALA A 105 0.61 10.93 13.25
C ALA A 105 0.24 12.41 13.33
N GLN A 106 1.22 13.30 13.48
CA GLN A 106 0.99 14.75 13.56
C GLN A 106 0.40 15.33 12.28
N SER A 107 0.64 14.72 11.11
CA SER A 107 0.08 15.17 9.84
C SER A 107 -1.47 15.16 9.82
N ARG A 108 -2.09 14.38 10.72
CA ARG A 108 -3.54 14.28 10.89
C ARG A 108 -4.14 15.33 11.82
N GLU A 109 -3.31 16.04 12.57
CA GLU A 109 -3.77 17.10 13.45
C GLU A 109 -4.35 18.28 12.67
N PRO A 110 -5.45 18.91 13.13
CA PRO A 110 -6.04 20.07 12.45
C PRO A 110 -5.09 21.28 12.38
N ARG A 111 -4.17 21.37 13.33
CA ARG A 111 -3.15 22.41 13.42
C ARG A 111 -1.77 21.80 13.65
N PRO A 112 -1.19 21.13 12.65
CA PRO A 112 0.07 20.39 12.81
C PRO A 112 1.27 21.28 13.12
N MET A 113 1.20 22.58 12.81
CA MET A 113 2.28 23.57 12.99
C MET A 113 1.92 24.60 14.07
N ASN A 114 1.79 24.16 15.32
CA ASN A 114 1.66 25.07 16.46
C ASN A 114 3.04 25.34 17.06
N TRP A 115 3.65 26.43 16.68
CA TRP A 115 5.01 26.82 17.09
C TRP A 115 5.21 27.08 18.58
N LEU A 116 4.10 27.28 19.31
CA LEU A 116 4.14 27.63 20.75
C LEU A 116 3.98 26.40 21.66
N ARG A 117 3.78 25.21 21.11
CA ARG A 117 3.53 24.02 21.88
C ARG A 117 4.57 22.93 21.54
N ASP A 118 5.13 22.31 22.60
CA ASP A 118 6.00 21.15 22.40
C ASP A 118 5.26 20.03 21.68
N ALA A 119 5.84 19.54 20.58
CA ALA A 119 5.28 18.47 19.77
C ALA A 119 5.03 17.18 20.56
N ARG A 120 5.88 16.89 21.55
CA ARG A 120 5.75 15.73 22.45
C ARG A 120 4.62 15.83 23.44
N SER A 121 4.07 17.03 23.66
CA SER A 121 2.93 17.25 24.57
C SER A 121 1.57 16.84 23.98
N TYR A 122 1.52 16.46 22.70
CA TYR A 122 0.30 15.96 22.07
C TYR A 122 0.10 14.48 22.39
N ILE A 123 -0.55 14.18 23.54
CA ILE A 123 -0.75 12.81 24.05
C ILE A 123 -1.40 11.89 22.99
N GLY A 124 -2.37 12.39 22.23
CA GLY A 124 -3.03 11.64 21.17
C GLY A 124 -2.08 11.23 20.05
N VAL A 125 -1.25 12.16 19.58
CA VAL A 125 -0.23 11.92 18.54
C VAL A 125 0.81 10.89 19.02
N MET A 126 1.32 11.07 20.24
CA MET A 126 2.29 10.14 20.82
C MET A 126 1.70 8.74 21.02
N GLY A 127 0.44 8.68 21.50
CA GLY A 127 -0.27 7.41 21.67
C GLY A 127 -0.49 6.70 20.32
N GLN A 128 -0.83 7.44 19.26
CA GLN A 128 -0.98 6.88 17.93
C GLN A 128 0.35 6.36 17.37
N ALA A 129 1.44 7.14 17.52
CA ALA A 129 2.78 6.72 17.11
C ALA A 129 3.21 5.42 17.79
N ARG A 130 3.01 5.29 19.11
CA ARG A 130 3.36 4.08 19.87
C ARG A 130 2.53 2.89 19.44
N ARG A 131 1.20 3.03 19.27
CA ARG A 131 0.35 1.94 18.75
C ARG A 131 0.79 1.46 17.38
N ALA A 132 1.21 2.38 16.51
CA ALA A 132 1.72 2.02 15.19
C ALA A 132 3.02 1.20 15.27
N LEU A 133 3.92 1.54 16.20
CA LEU A 133 5.15 0.77 16.45
C LEU A 133 4.86 -0.59 17.05
N ASP A 134 3.92 -0.67 18.00
CA ASP A 134 3.47 -1.96 18.58
C ASP A 134 2.93 -2.89 17.48
N ALA A 135 2.11 -2.35 16.57
CA ALA A 135 1.50 -3.12 15.49
C ALA A 135 2.50 -3.73 14.50
N VAL A 136 3.70 -3.14 14.36
CA VAL A 136 4.76 -3.64 13.47
C VAL A 136 5.92 -4.31 14.23
N GLY A 137 5.82 -4.47 15.56
CA GLY A 137 6.84 -5.12 16.38
C GLY A 137 8.11 -4.27 16.64
N LEU A 138 8.04 -2.94 16.49
CA LEU A 138 9.17 -2.03 16.71
C LEU A 138 9.09 -1.22 18.02
N ALA A 139 8.21 -1.59 18.95
CA ALA A 139 8.01 -0.85 20.19
C ALA A 139 9.29 -0.72 21.04
N GLU A 140 10.06 -1.80 21.17
CA GLU A 140 11.32 -1.82 21.93
C GLU A 140 12.45 -1.01 21.28
N ARG A 141 12.32 -0.74 19.96
CA ARG A 141 13.28 0.05 19.18
C ARG A 141 12.89 1.53 19.06
N ALA A 142 11.86 1.99 19.81
CA ALA A 142 11.26 3.32 19.68
C ALA A 142 12.28 4.48 19.79
N ASP A 143 13.26 4.36 20.68
CA ASP A 143 14.28 5.38 20.91
C ASP A 143 15.53 5.23 20.02
N ASP A 144 15.65 4.14 19.27
CA ASP A 144 16.76 3.93 18.36
C ASP A 144 16.69 4.89 17.17
N VAL A 145 17.85 5.26 16.63
CA VAL A 145 17.92 6.04 15.39
C VAL A 145 17.56 5.14 14.22
N ALA A 146 16.67 5.59 13.33
CA ALA A 146 16.17 4.79 12.21
C ALA A 146 17.27 4.26 11.28
N LEU A 147 18.42 4.94 11.19
CA LEU A 147 19.60 4.47 10.45
C LEU A 147 20.17 3.15 11.00
N ALA A 148 19.99 2.86 12.31
CA ALA A 148 20.50 1.64 12.96
C ALA A 148 19.60 0.40 12.73
N LEU A 149 18.44 0.58 12.10
CA LEU A 149 17.53 -0.51 11.76
C LEU A 149 18.06 -1.33 10.57
N SER A 150 17.79 -2.65 10.56
CA SER A 150 17.95 -3.49 9.36
C SER A 150 17.04 -3.01 8.22
N HIS A 151 17.27 -3.52 7.01
CA HIS A 151 16.43 -3.17 5.87
C HIS A 151 14.96 -3.59 6.10
N GLY A 152 14.72 -4.78 6.64
CA GLY A 152 13.39 -5.25 6.99
C GLY A 152 12.72 -4.39 8.07
N GLU A 153 13.45 -4.01 9.14
CA GLU A 153 12.95 -3.11 10.17
C GLU A 153 12.65 -1.70 9.64
N GLN A 154 13.44 -1.19 8.68
CA GLN A 154 13.14 0.09 8.02
C GLN A 154 11.83 0.02 7.22
N ARG A 155 11.54 -1.11 6.56
CA ARG A 155 10.25 -1.35 5.90
C ARG A 155 9.11 -1.45 6.90
N GLN A 156 9.31 -2.15 8.03
CA GLN A 156 8.33 -2.17 9.12
C GLN A 156 8.05 -0.75 9.64
N LEU A 157 9.10 0.08 9.80
CA LEU A 157 8.94 1.47 10.22
C LEU A 157 8.12 2.28 9.19
N GLU A 158 8.33 2.08 7.89
CA GLU A 158 7.54 2.75 6.85
C GLU A 158 6.05 2.37 6.95
N ILE A 159 5.74 1.09 7.18
CA ILE A 159 4.37 0.64 7.43
C ILE A 159 3.83 1.25 8.72
N ALA A 160 4.63 1.31 9.80
CA ALA A 160 4.24 1.98 11.04
C ALA A 160 3.89 3.47 10.82
N MET A 161 4.68 4.19 10.03
CA MET A 161 4.36 5.57 9.66
C MET A 161 3.02 5.68 8.92
N CYS A 162 2.72 4.75 8.00
CA CYS A 162 1.41 4.69 7.36
C CYS A 162 0.31 4.45 8.40
N LEU A 163 0.46 3.46 9.30
CA LEU A 163 -0.50 3.14 10.36
C LEU A 163 -0.69 4.30 11.34
N ALA A 164 0.37 5.07 11.63
CA ALA A 164 0.30 6.24 12.50
C ALA A 164 -0.63 7.34 11.96
N THR A 165 -0.93 7.34 10.66
CA THR A 165 -1.96 8.22 10.07
C THR A 165 -3.38 7.70 10.25
N ALA A 166 -3.60 6.56 10.94
CA ALA A 166 -4.90 5.89 11.10
C ALA A 166 -5.65 5.70 9.77
N PRO A 167 -5.07 4.99 8.80
CA PRO A 167 -5.69 4.78 7.50
C PRO A 167 -6.80 3.74 7.59
N SER A 168 -7.77 3.81 6.69
CA SER A 168 -8.75 2.73 6.46
C SER A 168 -8.40 1.88 5.24
N LEU A 169 -7.53 2.40 4.36
CA LEU A 169 -6.96 1.69 3.21
C LEU A 169 -5.44 1.83 3.22
N LEU A 170 -4.75 0.71 3.09
CA LEU A 170 -3.30 0.64 2.90
C LEU A 170 -2.99 0.28 1.44
N LEU A 171 -2.16 1.07 0.80
CA LEU A 171 -1.58 0.81 -0.52
C LEU A 171 -0.11 0.42 -0.31
N LEU A 172 0.20 -0.86 -0.49
CA LEU A 172 1.54 -1.42 -0.28
C LEU A 172 2.17 -1.76 -1.63
N ASP A 173 3.34 -1.16 -1.91
CA ASP A 173 4.04 -1.29 -3.20
C ASP A 173 5.35 -2.06 -2.98
N GLU A 174 5.36 -3.35 -3.32
CA GLU A 174 6.47 -4.30 -3.19
C GLU A 174 7.14 -4.26 -1.79
N PRO A 175 6.37 -4.46 -0.71
CA PRO A 175 6.91 -4.36 0.64
C PRO A 175 7.96 -5.44 0.98
N LEU A 176 8.02 -6.55 0.24
CA LEU A 176 8.97 -7.65 0.44
C LEU A 176 10.28 -7.47 -0.35
N ALA A 177 10.35 -6.46 -1.23
CA ALA A 177 11.50 -6.29 -2.12
C ALA A 177 12.82 -6.12 -1.37
N GLY A 178 13.81 -6.93 -1.73
CA GLY A 178 15.17 -6.86 -1.17
C GLY A 178 15.34 -7.49 0.22
N MET A 179 14.33 -8.19 0.74
CA MET A 179 14.38 -8.89 2.03
C MET A 179 14.95 -10.30 1.89
N GLY A 180 15.63 -10.76 2.95
CA GLY A 180 15.95 -12.17 3.10
C GLY A 180 14.71 -12.99 3.49
N LEU A 181 14.78 -14.31 3.36
CA LEU A 181 13.63 -15.21 3.61
C LEU A 181 13.01 -15.01 5.00
N GLU A 182 13.81 -14.89 6.06
CA GLU A 182 13.31 -14.71 7.42
C GLU A 182 12.58 -13.36 7.62
N GLU A 183 13.11 -12.28 7.02
CA GLU A 183 12.48 -10.96 7.07
C GLU A 183 11.18 -10.96 6.25
N SER A 184 11.16 -11.61 5.08
CA SER A 184 9.97 -11.74 4.24
C SER A 184 8.84 -12.49 4.97
N LEU A 185 9.14 -13.59 5.65
CA LEU A 185 8.14 -14.34 6.42
C LEU A 185 7.52 -13.48 7.53
N LYS A 186 8.32 -12.72 8.26
CA LYS A 186 7.83 -11.79 9.29
C LYS A 186 6.95 -10.69 8.69
N MET A 187 7.34 -10.18 7.51
CA MET A 187 6.57 -9.14 6.82
C MET A 187 5.23 -9.69 6.28
N VAL A 188 5.21 -10.92 5.77
CA VAL A 188 3.99 -11.61 5.34
C VAL A 188 3.03 -11.77 6.52
N GLU A 189 3.51 -12.22 7.68
CA GLU A 189 2.68 -12.33 8.89
C GLU A 189 2.13 -10.96 9.32
N LEU A 190 2.97 -9.93 9.33
CA LEU A 190 2.56 -8.57 9.64
C LEU A 190 1.45 -8.08 8.70
N ILE A 191 1.65 -8.18 7.38
CA ILE A 191 0.69 -7.71 6.38
C ILE A 191 -0.63 -8.48 6.50
N GLY A 192 -0.57 -9.79 6.75
CA GLY A 192 -1.75 -10.62 7.00
C GLY A 192 -2.57 -10.11 8.18
N GLY A 193 -1.93 -9.82 9.31
CA GLY A 193 -2.59 -9.28 10.50
C GLY A 193 -3.19 -7.87 10.29
N LEU A 194 -2.59 -7.05 9.41
CA LEU A 194 -3.15 -5.73 9.09
C LEU A 194 -4.47 -5.82 8.32
N ALA A 195 -4.65 -6.84 7.50
CA ALA A 195 -5.87 -7.04 6.71
C ALA A 195 -7.12 -7.28 7.56
N ASP A 196 -6.98 -7.70 8.82
CA ASP A 196 -8.13 -7.88 9.73
C ASP A 196 -8.84 -6.56 10.08
N ASN A 197 -8.09 -5.45 10.10
CA ASN A 197 -8.59 -4.15 10.53
C ASN A 197 -8.56 -3.07 9.44
N HIS A 198 -7.91 -3.35 8.31
CA HIS A 198 -7.75 -2.42 7.20
C HIS A 198 -8.16 -3.08 5.88
N ALA A 199 -8.56 -2.27 4.92
CA ALA A 199 -8.50 -2.69 3.53
C ALA A 199 -7.04 -2.62 3.08
N VAL A 200 -6.54 -3.64 2.38
CA VAL A 200 -5.16 -3.67 1.90
C VAL A 200 -5.16 -3.92 0.40
N LEU A 201 -4.54 -3.02 -0.36
CA LEU A 201 -4.17 -3.26 -1.75
C LEU A 201 -2.66 -3.47 -1.81
N LEU A 202 -2.26 -4.68 -2.18
CA LEU A 202 -0.87 -5.12 -2.23
C LEU A 202 -0.41 -5.26 -3.68
N ILE A 203 0.68 -4.62 -4.05
CA ILE A 203 1.41 -4.94 -5.28
C ILE A 203 2.62 -5.77 -4.87
N GLU A 204 2.73 -6.96 -5.42
CA GLU A 204 3.85 -7.87 -5.18
C GLU A 204 4.14 -8.72 -6.41
N HIS A 205 5.36 -9.24 -6.47
CA HIS A 205 5.81 -10.19 -7.48
C HIS A 205 6.22 -11.53 -6.85
N ASP A 206 6.36 -11.61 -5.52
CA ASP A 206 6.54 -12.86 -4.79
C ASP A 206 5.20 -13.62 -4.74
N MET A 207 5.09 -14.63 -5.60
CA MET A 207 3.83 -15.36 -5.78
C MET A 207 3.47 -16.20 -4.56
N ASP A 208 4.45 -16.73 -3.82
CA ASP A 208 4.20 -17.53 -2.61
C ASP A 208 3.56 -16.64 -1.54
N ALA A 209 4.12 -15.45 -1.32
CA ALA A 209 3.55 -14.47 -0.41
C ALA A 209 2.15 -14.02 -0.82
N VAL A 210 1.94 -13.76 -2.13
CA VAL A 210 0.66 -13.34 -2.67
C VAL A 210 -0.41 -14.42 -2.47
N PHE A 211 -0.13 -15.68 -2.81
CA PHE A 211 -1.08 -16.80 -2.63
C PHE A 211 -1.39 -17.08 -1.17
N GLN A 212 -0.45 -16.83 -0.27
CA GLN A 212 -0.68 -16.98 1.16
C GLN A 212 -1.57 -15.86 1.74
N LEU A 213 -1.43 -14.63 1.24
CA LEU A 213 -2.04 -13.44 1.83
C LEU A 213 -3.38 -13.06 1.19
N ALA A 214 -3.49 -13.16 -0.13
CA ALA A 214 -4.58 -12.55 -0.86
C ALA A 214 -5.90 -13.32 -0.71
N LYS A 215 -6.98 -12.58 -0.48
CA LYS A 215 -8.35 -13.08 -0.64
C LYS A 215 -8.88 -12.88 -2.06
N LEU A 216 -8.41 -11.84 -2.72
CA LEU A 216 -8.73 -11.51 -4.09
C LEU A 216 -7.44 -11.15 -4.83
N LEU A 217 -7.32 -11.64 -6.06
CA LEU A 217 -6.16 -11.42 -6.92
C LEU A 217 -6.60 -10.81 -8.25
N THR A 218 -5.95 -9.73 -8.63
CA THR A 218 -6.11 -9.12 -9.97
C THR A 218 -4.80 -9.21 -10.73
N VAL A 219 -4.87 -9.75 -11.94
CA VAL A 219 -3.73 -9.85 -12.85
C VAL A 219 -3.79 -8.74 -13.86
N MET A 220 -2.75 -7.94 -13.97
CA MET A 220 -2.59 -6.91 -14.98
C MET A 220 -1.57 -7.30 -16.03
N VAL A 221 -1.90 -7.04 -17.30
CA VAL A 221 -1.00 -7.20 -18.44
C VAL A 221 -1.23 -6.04 -19.40
N ASP A 222 -0.18 -5.42 -19.88
CA ASP A 222 -0.23 -4.30 -20.85
C ASP A 222 -1.23 -3.19 -20.44
N GLY A 223 -1.25 -2.83 -19.17
CA GLY A 223 -2.12 -1.80 -18.62
C GLY A 223 -3.57 -2.22 -18.37
N LYS A 224 -3.97 -3.45 -18.65
CA LYS A 224 -5.33 -3.95 -18.52
C LYS A 224 -5.47 -5.02 -17.45
N VAL A 225 -6.67 -5.18 -16.93
CA VAL A 225 -7.01 -6.34 -16.10
C VAL A 225 -7.24 -7.54 -17.03
N LEU A 226 -6.40 -8.56 -16.90
CA LEU A 226 -6.54 -9.83 -17.61
C LEU A 226 -7.53 -10.75 -16.91
N ALA A 227 -7.45 -10.85 -15.59
CA ALA A 227 -8.32 -11.67 -14.75
C ALA A 227 -8.38 -11.11 -13.34
N SER A 228 -9.49 -11.35 -12.64
CA SER A 228 -9.65 -11.07 -11.21
C SER A 228 -10.51 -12.16 -10.58
N GLY A 229 -10.10 -12.69 -9.43
CA GLY A 229 -10.80 -13.79 -8.75
C GLY A 229 -10.06 -14.28 -7.51
N ALA A 230 -10.52 -15.39 -6.93
CA ALA A 230 -9.81 -16.07 -5.86
C ALA A 230 -8.44 -16.57 -6.35
N PRO A 231 -7.43 -16.64 -5.47
CA PRO A 231 -6.08 -17.08 -5.86
C PRO A 231 -6.05 -18.41 -6.62
N GLU A 232 -6.85 -19.39 -6.19
CA GLU A 232 -6.93 -20.71 -6.83
C GLU A 232 -7.48 -20.62 -8.28
N ASP A 233 -8.48 -19.75 -8.51
CA ASP A 233 -9.06 -19.54 -9.84
C ASP A 233 -8.05 -18.88 -10.78
N ILE A 234 -7.30 -17.91 -10.25
CA ILE A 234 -6.24 -17.21 -10.98
C ILE A 234 -5.11 -18.16 -11.36
N ARG A 235 -4.68 -19.02 -10.41
CA ARG A 235 -3.65 -20.03 -10.65
C ARG A 235 -4.04 -21.02 -11.73
N ALA A 236 -5.31 -21.42 -11.79
CA ALA A 236 -5.85 -22.33 -12.80
C ALA A 236 -6.13 -21.67 -14.17
N ASN A 237 -6.06 -20.34 -14.26
CA ASN A 237 -6.42 -19.61 -15.46
C ASN A 237 -5.34 -19.72 -16.55
N ARG A 238 -5.67 -20.36 -17.67
CA ARG A 238 -4.74 -20.57 -18.81
C ARG A 238 -4.21 -19.27 -19.43
N GLN A 239 -5.00 -18.21 -19.44
CA GLN A 239 -4.55 -16.92 -19.99
C GLN A 239 -3.51 -16.28 -19.08
N VAL A 240 -3.71 -16.40 -17.75
CA VAL A 240 -2.73 -15.93 -16.75
C VAL A 240 -1.43 -16.72 -16.87
N GLN A 241 -1.51 -18.05 -16.91
CA GLN A 241 -0.34 -18.91 -17.09
C GLN A 241 0.43 -18.56 -18.39
N ALA A 242 -0.27 -18.33 -19.49
CA ALA A 242 0.36 -17.94 -20.76
C ALA A 242 1.03 -16.57 -20.70
N ALA A 243 0.48 -15.61 -19.95
CA ALA A 243 1.05 -14.27 -19.77
C ALA A 243 2.34 -14.29 -18.94
N TYR A 244 2.47 -15.24 -18.01
CA TYR A 244 3.69 -15.45 -17.21
C TYR A 244 4.73 -16.34 -17.90
N LEU A 245 4.31 -17.37 -18.65
CA LEU A 245 5.22 -18.24 -19.43
C LEU A 245 5.94 -17.49 -20.57
N GLY A 246 5.44 -16.33 -21.00
CA GLY A 246 6.11 -15.44 -21.94
C GLY A 246 7.07 -14.41 -21.30
N SER A 247 7.07 -14.29 -19.98
CA SER A 247 8.00 -13.51 -19.16
C SER A 247 8.90 -14.49 -18.40
N ASP A 248 10.14 -14.10 -18.08
CA ASP A 248 11.10 -14.95 -17.34
C ASP A 248 10.65 -15.30 -15.90
N GLU A 249 9.39 -15.04 -15.54
CA GLU A 249 8.76 -15.31 -14.25
C GLU A 249 7.79 -16.48 -14.38
N GLU A 250 8.15 -17.66 -13.86
CA GLU A 250 7.25 -18.81 -13.77
C GLU A 250 6.27 -18.65 -12.60
N LEU A 251 4.99 -19.02 -12.81
CA LEU A 251 4.04 -19.21 -11.71
C LEU A 251 4.40 -20.48 -10.93
N PRO A 252 4.60 -20.45 -9.61
CA PRO A 252 4.93 -21.61 -8.80
C PRO A 252 3.83 -22.68 -8.76
#